data_c8c8c7c9d284933f56777d009fd0f796
#
_entry.id   c8c8c7c9d284933f56777d009fd0f796
#
_cell.length_a   1.000
_cell.length_b   1.000
_cell.length_c   1.000
_cell.angle_alpha   90.00
_cell.angle_beta   90.00
_cell.angle_gamma   90.00
#
_symmetry.space_group_name_H-M   'P 1'
#
loop_
_entity.id
_entity.type
_entity.pdbx_description
1 polymer ?
#
loop_
_entity_poly.entity_id
_entity_poly.type
_entity_poly.pdbx_seq_one_letter_code
_entity_poly.pdbx_strand_id
1 'polypeptide(L)'
;MDWWSVVYAVGVSVVGCSLLSFVVTKVRAPGFDVDGKHVFITGGSSGIGLATAKKYAQAGAKVSIIARDAAKLEAAKLEIEAVRKHAAVSVFTQSCDVGSGLEEVQKAVDAANAFHSRATDHVICSAGYVEPGYFMDQDVAGFKRSMDINYFGSLYVVRAALPAMVERQDKERSKEGGGQIVLVGSAFSLMACIGSAQYSANKYALRGLAESLRNELLLHDIRVSIFYPGNVDTPMLQHEITLTPPETKTIEGVSQPLSADVAAQTLINGLAKGHFSITTDPLVYVLRILSNGVTPRHNTVLETVSLPLLIAIQAAFLVFMDAVVEYSRWNRTKQRKSEKKTQ
;
A
#
# COMPACT_ATOMS: atom_id res chain seq x y z
N MET A 1 21.58 -41.13 -11.42
CA MET A 1 21.17 -40.52 -10.14
C MET A 1 19.80 -41.02 -9.90
N ASP A 2 19.53 -41.70 -8.81
CA ASP A 2 18.17 -42.16 -8.51
C ASP A 2 17.24 -40.98 -8.14
N TRP A 3 15.94 -41.22 -8.28
CA TRP A 3 14.92 -40.19 -8.00
C TRP A 3 15.03 -39.63 -6.56
N TRP A 4 15.38 -40.45 -5.60
CA TRP A 4 15.52 -40.06 -4.21
C TRP A 4 16.72 -39.13 -3.97
N SER A 5 17.82 -39.36 -4.65
CA SER A 5 19.00 -38.46 -4.60
C SER A 5 18.68 -37.07 -5.15
N VAL A 6 17.91 -37.00 -6.23
CA VAL A 6 17.42 -35.72 -6.79
C VAL A 6 16.51 -35.00 -5.81
N VAL A 7 15.52 -35.70 -5.25
CA VAL A 7 14.58 -35.12 -4.27
C VAL A 7 15.33 -34.63 -3.02
N TYR A 8 16.29 -35.39 -2.53
CA TYR A 8 17.11 -35.01 -1.39
C TYR A 8 17.97 -33.76 -1.69
N ALA A 9 18.66 -33.73 -2.83
CA ALA A 9 19.49 -32.59 -3.23
C ALA A 9 18.67 -31.31 -3.41
N VAL A 10 17.48 -31.40 -4.04
CA VAL A 10 16.54 -30.28 -4.18
C VAL A 10 16.05 -29.82 -2.81
N GLY A 11 15.66 -30.76 -1.93
CA GLY A 11 15.20 -30.44 -0.58
C GLY A 11 16.25 -29.70 0.25
N VAL A 12 17.49 -30.20 0.25
CA VAL A 12 18.63 -29.56 0.95
C VAL A 12 18.93 -28.17 0.38
N SER A 13 18.89 -28.02 -0.96
CA SER A 13 19.12 -26.72 -1.61
C SER A 13 18.03 -25.70 -1.26
N VAL A 14 16.76 -26.11 -1.26
CA VAL A 14 15.64 -25.25 -0.87
C VAL A 14 15.77 -24.80 0.58
N VAL A 15 16.09 -25.71 1.50
CA VAL A 15 16.28 -25.38 2.92
C VAL A 15 17.49 -24.45 3.11
N GLY A 16 18.61 -24.73 2.46
CA GLY A 16 19.83 -23.91 2.53
C GLY A 16 19.60 -22.49 2.02
N CYS A 17 18.99 -22.34 0.84
CA CYS A 17 18.66 -21.03 0.27
C CYS A 17 17.64 -20.27 1.16
N SER A 18 16.69 -20.98 1.75
CA SER A 18 15.70 -20.40 2.64
C SER A 18 16.31 -19.87 3.93
N LEU A 19 17.22 -20.64 4.55
CA LEU A 19 17.95 -20.22 5.75
C LEU A 19 18.86 -19.02 5.46
N LEU A 20 19.59 -19.05 4.33
CA LEU A 20 20.44 -17.92 3.91
C LEU A 20 19.59 -16.65 3.72
N SER A 21 18.46 -16.74 3.02
CA SER A 21 17.54 -15.63 2.83
C SER A 21 17.03 -15.07 4.16
N PHE A 22 16.68 -15.95 5.10
CA PHE A 22 16.21 -15.55 6.44
C PHE A 22 17.29 -14.79 7.24
N VAL A 23 18.52 -15.31 7.24
CA VAL A 23 19.65 -14.67 7.91
C VAL A 23 19.94 -13.30 7.30
N VAL A 24 20.04 -13.22 5.98
CA VAL A 24 20.28 -11.95 5.27
C VAL A 24 19.21 -10.92 5.57
N THR A 25 17.95 -11.32 5.62
CA THR A 25 16.83 -10.41 5.91
C THR A 25 16.87 -9.88 7.34
N LYS A 26 17.21 -10.73 8.32
CA LYS A 26 17.31 -10.31 9.74
C LYS A 26 18.48 -9.38 10.03
N VAL A 27 19.65 -9.65 9.42
CA VAL A 27 20.86 -8.84 9.63
C VAL A 27 20.71 -7.41 9.06
N ARG A 28 19.81 -7.23 8.10
CA ARG A 28 19.59 -5.94 7.43
C ARG A 28 18.39 -5.14 7.94
N ALA A 29 17.77 -5.51 9.06
CA ALA A 29 16.66 -4.75 9.63
C ALA A 29 17.10 -3.33 10.03
N PRO A 30 16.54 -2.26 9.40
CA PRO A 30 17.08 -0.90 9.56
C PRO A 30 16.68 -0.22 10.86
N GLY A 31 15.72 -0.76 11.61
CA GLY A 31 15.04 -0.01 12.66
C GLY A 31 14.11 1.09 12.10
N PHE A 32 13.52 1.86 12.98
CA PHE A 32 12.70 3.02 12.62
C PHE A 32 13.22 4.26 13.36
N ASP A 33 14.37 4.75 12.94
CA ASP A 33 14.93 6.00 13.42
C ASP A 33 14.63 7.12 12.41
N VAL A 34 13.70 7.99 12.79
CA VAL A 34 13.22 9.10 11.96
C VAL A 34 13.31 10.45 12.69
N ASP A 35 13.98 10.49 13.83
CA ASP A 35 14.15 11.74 14.58
C ASP A 35 14.90 12.78 13.73
N GLY A 36 14.32 13.95 13.59
CA GLY A 36 14.83 15.03 12.72
C GLY A 36 14.72 14.79 11.22
N LYS A 37 14.31 13.61 10.75
CA LYS A 37 14.11 13.32 9.31
C LYS A 37 12.83 13.97 8.80
N HIS A 38 12.81 14.32 7.51
CA HIS A 38 11.66 14.90 6.84
C HIS A 38 10.84 13.80 6.15
N VAL A 39 9.56 13.68 6.50
CA VAL A 39 8.60 12.79 5.84
C VAL A 39 7.56 13.61 5.07
N PHE A 40 7.34 13.24 3.80
CA PHE A 40 6.32 13.80 2.92
C PHE A 40 5.20 12.78 2.70
N ILE A 41 3.96 13.12 3.09
CA ILE A 41 2.82 12.20 3.11
C ILE A 41 1.68 12.75 2.27
N THR A 42 1.24 12.03 1.24
CA THR A 42 0.04 12.37 0.49
C THR A 42 -1.20 11.75 1.14
N GLY A 43 -2.35 12.41 1.02
CA GLY A 43 -3.58 11.96 1.70
C GLY A 43 -3.47 12.07 3.23
N GLY A 44 -2.60 12.97 3.73
CA GLY A 44 -2.29 13.12 5.15
C GLY A 44 -3.39 13.78 5.99
N SER A 45 -4.51 14.19 5.39
CA SER A 45 -5.61 14.86 6.09
C SER A 45 -6.62 13.91 6.73
N SER A 46 -6.52 12.57 6.51
CA SER A 46 -7.46 11.60 7.07
C SER A 46 -6.91 10.17 7.02
N GLY A 47 -7.61 9.24 7.67
CA GLY A 47 -7.38 7.81 7.57
C GLY A 47 -5.93 7.37 7.83
N ILE A 48 -5.44 6.46 7.00
CA ILE A 48 -4.09 5.87 7.13
C ILE A 48 -3.00 6.94 7.03
N GLY A 49 -3.15 7.91 6.12
CA GLY A 49 -2.17 8.98 5.94
C GLY A 49 -2.02 9.84 7.19
N LEU A 50 -3.12 10.28 7.79
CA LEU A 50 -3.12 11.06 9.04
C LEU A 50 -2.56 10.25 10.21
N ALA A 51 -2.99 9.00 10.38
CA ALA A 51 -2.50 8.13 11.44
C ALA A 51 -0.99 7.88 11.29
N THR A 52 -0.49 7.68 10.06
CA THR A 52 0.93 7.55 9.78
C THR A 52 1.68 8.83 10.10
N ALA A 53 1.15 10.00 9.72
CA ALA A 53 1.74 11.30 10.03
C ALA A 53 1.91 11.50 11.55
N LYS A 54 0.91 11.13 12.35
CA LYS A 54 0.99 11.16 13.82
C LYS A 54 2.11 10.27 14.36
N LYS A 55 2.26 9.03 13.85
CA LYS A 55 3.35 8.12 14.27
C LYS A 55 4.73 8.69 13.95
N TYR A 56 4.91 9.30 12.78
CA TYR A 56 6.15 9.98 12.41
C TYR A 56 6.43 11.18 13.32
N ALA A 57 5.43 12.01 13.62
CA ALA A 57 5.57 13.15 14.53
C ALA A 57 5.92 12.72 15.96
N GLN A 58 5.29 11.65 16.47
CA GLN A 58 5.62 11.04 17.76
C GLN A 58 7.05 10.53 17.82
N ALA A 59 7.58 10.03 16.69
CA ALA A 59 8.96 9.58 16.59
C ALA A 59 9.98 10.71 16.34
N GLY A 60 9.54 11.98 16.25
CA GLY A 60 10.40 13.15 16.13
C GLY A 60 10.66 13.63 14.70
N ALA A 61 9.96 13.09 13.72
CA ALA A 61 10.12 13.52 12.32
C ALA A 61 9.53 14.93 12.08
N LYS A 62 10.11 15.62 11.10
CA LYS A 62 9.54 16.80 10.44
C LYS A 62 8.48 16.31 9.46
N VAL A 63 7.23 16.69 9.66
CA VAL A 63 6.10 16.15 8.90
C VAL A 63 5.54 17.16 7.91
N SER A 64 5.42 16.74 6.65
CA SER A 64 4.69 17.45 5.60
C SER A 64 3.52 16.60 5.14
N ILE A 65 2.31 17.16 5.11
CA ILE A 65 1.12 16.50 4.61
C ILE A 65 0.50 17.31 3.47
N ILE A 66 0.08 16.61 2.42
CA ILE A 66 -0.71 17.20 1.35
C ILE A 66 -2.03 16.45 1.14
N ALA A 67 -3.06 17.19 0.79
CA ALA A 67 -4.37 16.69 0.38
C ALA A 67 -5.12 17.81 -0.36
N ARG A 68 -6.28 17.52 -0.92
CA ARG A 68 -7.08 18.50 -1.69
C ARG A 68 -7.80 19.52 -0.82
N ASP A 69 -8.30 19.09 0.34
CA ASP A 69 -9.14 19.87 1.24
C ASP A 69 -8.29 20.62 2.27
N ALA A 70 -8.18 21.93 2.10
CA ALA A 70 -7.39 22.81 2.96
C ALA A 70 -7.92 22.85 4.41
N ALA A 71 -9.24 22.81 4.62
CA ALA A 71 -9.80 22.84 5.96
C ALA A 71 -9.47 21.55 6.74
N LYS A 72 -9.56 20.38 6.07
CA LYS A 72 -9.14 19.10 6.66
C LYS A 72 -7.63 19.04 6.92
N LEU A 73 -6.82 19.68 6.09
CA LEU A 73 -5.38 19.77 6.32
C LEU A 73 -5.05 20.57 7.59
N GLU A 74 -5.71 21.69 7.82
CA GLU A 74 -5.49 22.49 9.03
C GLU A 74 -5.95 21.74 10.30
N ALA A 75 -7.09 21.05 10.25
CA ALA A 75 -7.52 20.20 11.35
C ALA A 75 -6.49 19.07 11.62
N ALA A 76 -6.03 18.38 10.57
CA ALA A 76 -5.02 17.34 10.67
C ALA A 76 -3.68 17.85 11.23
N LYS A 77 -3.26 19.05 10.82
CA LYS A 77 -2.08 19.72 11.36
C LYS A 77 -2.15 19.85 12.89
N LEU A 78 -3.26 20.37 13.40
CA LEU A 78 -3.47 20.51 14.85
C LEU A 78 -3.38 19.16 15.57
N GLU A 79 -3.98 18.10 14.99
CA GLU A 79 -3.92 16.77 15.57
C GLU A 79 -2.50 16.17 15.57
N ILE A 80 -1.71 16.41 14.52
CA ILE A 80 -0.33 15.94 14.42
C ILE A 80 0.55 16.73 15.37
N GLU A 81 0.37 18.04 15.44
CA GLU A 81 1.14 18.91 16.32
C GLU A 81 0.86 18.64 17.80
N ALA A 82 -0.35 18.18 18.16
CA ALA A 82 -0.69 17.79 19.53
C ALA A 82 0.10 16.57 20.05
N VAL A 83 0.58 15.72 19.15
CA VAL A 83 1.28 14.46 19.52
C VAL A 83 2.77 14.45 19.16
N ARG A 84 3.28 15.53 18.56
CA ARG A 84 4.68 15.60 18.12
C ARG A 84 5.68 15.55 19.27
N LYS A 85 6.79 14.87 19.07
CA LYS A 85 7.88 14.76 20.04
C LYS A 85 8.56 16.11 20.30
N HIS A 86 8.76 16.91 19.26
CA HIS A 86 9.47 18.18 19.31
C HIS A 86 8.52 19.37 19.09
N ALA A 87 8.14 20.05 20.16
CA ALA A 87 7.16 21.15 20.12
C ALA A 87 7.56 22.31 19.19
N ALA A 88 8.85 22.53 18.97
CA ALA A 88 9.37 23.57 18.07
C ALA A 88 9.23 23.26 16.57
N VAL A 89 8.93 21.99 16.21
CA VAL A 89 8.81 21.57 14.81
C VAL A 89 7.36 21.68 14.35
N SER A 90 7.06 22.65 13.48
CA SER A 90 5.73 22.82 12.89
C SER A 90 5.51 21.81 11.78
N VAL A 91 4.24 21.43 11.58
CA VAL A 91 3.81 20.58 10.46
C VAL A 91 3.55 21.44 9.23
N PHE A 92 4.15 21.05 8.11
CA PHE A 92 3.84 21.69 6.82
C PHE A 92 2.56 21.12 6.23
N THR A 93 1.69 22.00 5.73
CA THR A 93 0.47 21.64 5.02
C THR A 93 0.35 22.38 3.71
N GLN A 94 -0.08 21.70 2.65
CA GLN A 94 -0.39 22.34 1.37
C GLN A 94 -1.53 21.63 0.66
N SER A 95 -2.51 22.42 0.18
CA SER A 95 -3.53 21.89 -0.71
C SER A 95 -2.92 21.50 -2.05
N CYS A 96 -3.08 20.25 -2.46
CA CYS A 96 -2.57 19.70 -3.71
C CYS A 96 -3.39 18.49 -4.13
N ASP A 97 -3.83 18.47 -5.39
CA ASP A 97 -4.37 17.26 -6.02
C ASP A 97 -3.24 16.51 -6.71
N VAL A 98 -2.87 15.35 -6.18
CA VAL A 98 -1.80 14.52 -6.76
C VAL A 98 -2.10 14.05 -8.18
N GLY A 99 -3.38 14.01 -8.59
CA GLY A 99 -3.81 13.64 -9.93
C GLY A 99 -3.72 14.78 -10.97
N SER A 100 -3.41 16.01 -10.55
CA SER A 100 -3.36 17.18 -11.45
C SER A 100 -2.11 17.25 -12.32
N GLY A 101 -1.06 16.49 -11.98
CA GLY A 101 0.17 16.39 -12.77
C GLY A 101 1.45 16.64 -11.98
N LEU A 102 2.58 16.34 -12.64
CA LEU A 102 3.90 16.41 -11.99
C LEU A 102 4.25 17.82 -11.50
N GLU A 103 3.91 18.88 -12.26
CA GLU A 103 4.30 20.25 -11.94
C GLU A 103 3.71 20.71 -10.60
N GLU A 104 2.42 20.44 -10.35
CA GLU A 104 1.77 20.81 -9.09
C GLU A 104 2.35 20.04 -7.90
N VAL A 105 2.62 18.75 -8.11
CA VAL A 105 3.24 17.91 -7.08
C VAL A 105 4.67 18.35 -6.79
N GLN A 106 5.44 18.74 -7.83
CA GLN A 106 6.80 19.27 -7.67
C GLN A 106 6.81 20.53 -6.81
N LYS A 107 5.92 21.50 -7.09
CA LYS A 107 5.77 22.71 -6.28
C LYS A 107 5.52 22.40 -4.81
N ALA A 108 4.67 21.42 -4.53
CA ALA A 108 4.35 21.00 -3.16
C ALA A 108 5.55 20.35 -2.45
N VAL A 109 6.30 19.50 -3.14
CA VAL A 109 7.52 18.87 -2.58
C VAL A 109 8.60 19.92 -2.33
N ASP A 110 8.83 20.84 -3.27
CA ASP A 110 9.83 21.90 -3.13
C ASP A 110 9.49 22.84 -1.97
N ALA A 111 8.22 23.24 -1.84
CA ALA A 111 7.76 24.07 -0.72
C ALA A 111 7.95 23.37 0.63
N ALA A 112 7.64 22.07 0.72
CA ALA A 112 7.84 21.28 1.93
C ALA A 112 9.34 21.17 2.30
N ASN A 113 10.19 20.91 1.32
CA ASN A 113 11.64 20.82 1.51
C ASN A 113 12.21 22.18 1.98
N ALA A 114 11.77 23.29 1.39
CA ALA A 114 12.15 24.63 1.78
C ALA A 114 11.70 24.97 3.21
N PHE A 115 10.44 24.64 3.56
CA PHE A 115 9.88 24.88 4.88
C PHE A 115 10.69 24.20 6.00
N HIS A 116 11.09 22.95 5.79
CA HIS A 116 11.88 22.20 6.75
C HIS A 116 13.39 22.40 6.63
N SER A 117 13.86 23.16 5.63
CA SER A 117 15.28 23.32 5.29
C SER A 117 15.98 21.95 5.16
N ARG A 118 15.26 20.96 4.61
CA ARG A 118 15.72 19.57 4.48
C ARG A 118 15.00 18.89 3.31
N ALA A 119 15.76 18.25 2.44
CA ALA A 119 15.20 17.36 1.43
C ALA A 119 14.41 16.21 2.09
N THR A 120 13.36 15.76 1.42
CA THR A 120 12.54 14.64 1.89
C THR A 120 13.40 13.38 2.10
N ASP A 121 13.31 12.79 3.28
CA ASP A 121 13.93 11.51 3.63
C ASP A 121 12.99 10.33 3.34
N HIS A 122 11.72 10.50 3.72
CA HIS A 122 10.69 9.48 3.58
C HIS A 122 9.50 10.00 2.78
N VAL A 123 9.06 9.23 1.81
CA VAL A 123 7.86 9.51 1.00
C VAL A 123 6.79 8.47 1.30
N ILE A 124 5.58 8.91 1.64
CA ILE A 124 4.42 8.03 1.87
C ILE A 124 3.31 8.41 0.90
N CYS A 125 3.11 7.61 -0.15
CA CYS A 125 2.04 7.79 -1.12
C CYS A 125 0.76 7.14 -0.62
N SER A 126 -0.03 7.87 0.19
CA SER A 126 -1.29 7.40 0.80
C SER A 126 -2.55 8.08 0.23
N ALA A 127 -2.41 9.04 -0.67
CA ALA A 127 -3.56 9.57 -1.41
C ALA A 127 -4.18 8.47 -2.27
N GLY A 128 -5.51 8.38 -2.27
CA GLY A 128 -6.20 7.37 -3.03
C GLY A 128 -7.64 7.76 -3.35
N TYR A 129 -8.22 6.98 -4.27
CA TYR A 129 -9.60 7.09 -4.72
C TYR A 129 -10.12 5.70 -5.06
N VAL A 130 -11.34 5.40 -4.63
CA VAL A 130 -12.04 4.15 -4.91
C VAL A 130 -13.50 4.44 -5.23
N GLU A 131 -14.02 3.78 -6.24
CA GLU A 131 -15.42 3.81 -6.66
C GLU A 131 -15.78 2.43 -7.23
N PRO A 132 -16.17 1.48 -6.36
CA PRO A 132 -16.52 0.14 -6.81
C PRO A 132 -17.84 0.14 -7.57
N GLY A 133 -17.98 -0.81 -8.48
CA GLY A 133 -19.19 -0.96 -9.28
C GLY A 133 -19.02 -1.95 -10.40
N TYR A 134 -20.12 -2.38 -11.01
CA TYR A 134 -20.03 -3.27 -12.17
C TYR A 134 -19.38 -2.56 -13.35
N PHE A 135 -18.54 -3.27 -14.07
CA PHE A 135 -17.77 -2.73 -15.20
C PHE A 135 -18.64 -2.00 -16.24
N MET A 136 -19.82 -2.54 -16.54
CA MET A 136 -20.75 -1.97 -17.51
C MET A 136 -21.44 -0.68 -17.03
N ASP A 137 -21.51 -0.45 -15.74
CA ASP A 137 -22.21 0.67 -15.14
C ASP A 137 -21.26 1.84 -14.81
N GLN A 138 -19.95 1.60 -14.90
CA GLN A 138 -18.93 2.60 -14.59
C GLN A 138 -18.54 3.41 -15.84
N ASP A 139 -18.40 4.71 -15.65
CA ASP A 139 -17.92 5.65 -16.66
C ASP A 139 -16.40 5.50 -16.90
N VAL A 140 -15.97 5.58 -18.15
CA VAL A 140 -14.55 5.54 -18.54
C VAL A 140 -13.75 6.69 -17.92
N ALA A 141 -14.35 7.86 -17.71
CA ALA A 141 -13.71 8.97 -17.04
C ALA A 141 -13.37 8.64 -15.57
N GLY A 142 -14.20 7.81 -14.90
CA GLY A 142 -13.93 7.29 -13.56
C GLY A 142 -12.71 6.39 -13.53
N PHE A 143 -12.53 5.49 -14.52
CA PHE A 143 -11.32 4.67 -14.66
C PHE A 143 -10.07 5.53 -14.81
N LYS A 144 -10.14 6.56 -15.67
CA LYS A 144 -9.04 7.50 -15.86
C LYS A 144 -8.70 8.24 -14.56
N ARG A 145 -9.70 8.82 -13.88
CA ARG A 145 -9.53 9.52 -12.60
C ARG A 145 -8.89 8.62 -11.54
N SER A 146 -9.34 7.38 -11.45
CA SER A 146 -8.79 6.41 -10.51
C SER A 146 -7.32 6.12 -10.79
N MET A 147 -6.94 5.98 -12.06
CA MET A 147 -5.55 5.81 -12.47
C MET A 147 -4.72 7.07 -12.22
N ASP A 148 -5.25 8.25 -12.53
CA ASP A 148 -4.58 9.55 -12.33
C ASP A 148 -4.24 9.76 -10.84
N ILE A 149 -5.16 9.45 -9.93
CA ILE A 149 -4.94 9.65 -8.49
C ILE A 149 -4.08 8.54 -7.89
N ASN A 150 -4.46 7.26 -8.07
CA ASN A 150 -3.83 6.16 -7.34
C ASN A 150 -2.44 5.80 -7.89
N TYR A 151 -2.28 5.78 -9.22
CA TYR A 151 -1.03 5.40 -9.86
C TYR A 151 -0.17 6.61 -10.23
N PHE A 152 -0.67 7.48 -11.11
CA PHE A 152 0.12 8.63 -11.56
C PHE A 152 0.40 9.60 -10.43
N GLY A 153 -0.55 9.84 -9.51
CA GLY A 153 -0.30 10.66 -8.33
C GLY A 153 0.86 10.15 -7.47
N SER A 154 0.93 8.83 -7.24
CA SER A 154 2.06 8.21 -6.53
C SER A 154 3.37 8.33 -7.33
N LEU A 155 3.31 8.10 -8.66
CA LEU A 155 4.44 8.24 -9.56
C LEU A 155 4.98 9.67 -9.55
N TYR A 156 4.12 10.68 -9.64
CA TYR A 156 4.52 12.09 -9.63
C TYR A 156 5.21 12.48 -8.31
N VAL A 157 4.69 12.01 -7.19
CA VAL A 157 5.30 12.29 -5.87
C VAL A 157 6.71 11.68 -5.78
N VAL A 158 6.86 10.43 -6.20
CA VAL A 158 8.18 9.78 -6.23
C VAL A 158 9.12 10.54 -7.19
N ARG A 159 8.67 10.88 -8.40
CA ARG A 159 9.46 11.64 -9.39
C ARG A 159 9.90 13.01 -8.88
N ALA A 160 9.03 13.70 -8.15
CA ALA A 160 9.33 15.02 -7.58
C ALA A 160 10.33 14.94 -6.42
N ALA A 161 10.19 13.94 -5.53
CA ALA A 161 11.04 13.84 -4.35
C ALA A 161 12.40 13.17 -4.63
N LEU A 162 12.45 12.21 -5.56
CA LEU A 162 13.60 11.33 -5.77
C LEU A 162 14.92 12.04 -6.08
N PRO A 163 14.99 13.07 -6.95
CA PRO A 163 16.27 13.75 -7.25
C PRO A 163 16.95 14.30 -6.00
N ALA A 164 16.20 15.02 -5.15
CA ALA A 164 16.73 15.58 -3.91
C ALA A 164 17.06 14.49 -2.87
N MET A 165 16.31 13.41 -2.84
CA MET A 165 16.62 12.24 -2.00
C MET A 165 17.96 11.60 -2.41
N VAL A 166 18.18 11.39 -3.71
CA VAL A 166 19.44 10.81 -4.24
C VAL A 166 20.61 11.74 -3.96
N GLU A 167 20.49 13.04 -4.27
CA GLU A 167 21.54 14.03 -4.03
C GLU A 167 21.97 14.07 -2.56
N ARG A 168 21.00 14.00 -1.65
CA ARG A 168 21.29 13.95 -0.22
C ARG A 168 22.01 12.66 0.18
N GLN A 169 21.55 11.49 -0.31
CA GLN A 169 22.22 10.21 -0.03
C GLN A 169 23.66 10.20 -0.51
N ASP A 170 23.92 10.74 -1.67
CA ASP A 170 25.30 10.81 -2.21
C ASP A 170 26.21 11.73 -1.39
N LYS A 171 25.67 12.80 -0.79
CA LYS A 171 26.41 13.74 0.07
C LYS A 171 26.63 13.20 1.49
N GLU A 172 25.65 12.56 2.07
CA GLU A 172 25.64 12.12 3.48
C GLU A 172 26.10 10.68 3.68
N ARG A 173 26.68 10.05 2.63
CA ARG A 173 27.05 8.62 2.60
C ARG A 173 27.45 8.08 3.97
N SER A 174 26.57 7.27 4.57
CA SER A 174 26.87 6.31 5.65
C SER A 174 26.43 6.59 7.09
N LYS A 175 25.91 7.75 7.49
CA LYS A 175 25.67 7.98 8.94
C LYS A 175 24.21 7.93 9.40
N GLU A 176 23.22 8.15 8.54
CA GLU A 176 21.82 8.35 8.97
C GLU A 176 20.79 7.35 8.38
N GLY A 177 21.26 6.29 7.73
CA GLY A 177 20.37 5.32 7.06
C GLY A 177 19.71 5.90 5.80
N GLY A 178 19.43 5.04 4.82
CA GLY A 178 18.93 5.39 3.51
C GLY A 178 17.53 6.01 3.50
N GLY A 179 17.14 6.57 2.36
CA GLY A 179 15.79 7.06 2.13
C GLY A 179 14.74 5.95 2.14
N GLN A 180 13.47 6.31 2.30
CA GLN A 180 12.36 5.36 2.28
C GLN A 180 11.21 5.86 1.42
N ILE A 181 10.74 5.04 0.50
CA ILE A 181 9.51 5.27 -0.28
C ILE A 181 8.49 4.20 0.12
N VAL A 182 7.28 4.61 0.43
CA VAL A 182 6.15 3.74 0.73
C VAL A 182 5.01 4.02 -0.24
N LEU A 183 4.59 3.00 -0.96
CA LEU A 183 3.40 3.04 -1.79
C LEU A 183 2.26 2.33 -1.06
N VAL A 184 1.14 3.01 -0.84
CA VAL A 184 -0.03 2.41 -0.20
C VAL A 184 -0.88 1.71 -1.27
N GLY A 185 -0.68 0.40 -1.35
CA GLY A 185 -1.48 -0.50 -2.17
C GLY A 185 -2.83 -0.81 -1.56
N SER A 186 -3.24 -2.07 -1.66
CA SER A 186 -4.47 -2.65 -1.10
C SER A 186 -4.37 -4.18 -1.18
N ALA A 187 -5.26 -4.91 -0.52
CA ALA A 187 -5.53 -6.31 -0.82
C ALA A 187 -5.85 -6.49 -2.32
N PHE A 188 -6.49 -5.50 -2.95
CA PHE A 188 -6.76 -5.47 -4.41
C PHE A 188 -5.53 -5.24 -5.30
N SER A 189 -4.34 -5.11 -4.74
CA SER A 189 -3.07 -5.25 -5.48
C SER A 189 -2.64 -6.72 -5.64
N LEU A 190 -3.32 -7.63 -4.95
CA LEU A 190 -2.96 -9.06 -4.84
C LEU A 190 -4.05 -9.97 -5.39
N MET A 191 -5.29 -9.50 -5.45
CA MET A 191 -6.44 -10.17 -6.04
C MET A 191 -7.37 -9.15 -6.69
N ALA A 192 -8.24 -9.62 -7.57
CA ALA A 192 -9.34 -8.85 -8.13
C ALA A 192 -10.62 -9.68 -8.09
N CYS A 193 -11.77 -9.03 -8.00
CA CYS A 193 -13.07 -9.67 -8.05
C CYS A 193 -14.10 -8.77 -8.76
N ILE A 194 -15.30 -9.26 -8.90
CA ILE A 194 -16.44 -8.49 -9.46
C ILE A 194 -16.58 -7.16 -8.74
N GLY A 195 -16.83 -6.09 -9.47
CA GLY A 195 -17.00 -4.74 -8.91
C GLY A 195 -15.71 -3.97 -8.62
N SER A 196 -14.53 -4.59 -8.75
CA SER A 196 -13.24 -3.96 -8.43
C SER A 196 -12.39 -3.59 -9.65
N ALA A 197 -12.90 -3.73 -10.88
CA ALA A 197 -12.10 -3.58 -12.11
C ALA A 197 -11.35 -2.25 -12.18
N GLN A 198 -12.00 -1.14 -11.84
CA GLN A 198 -11.42 0.19 -11.82
C GLN A 198 -10.27 0.29 -10.79
N TYR A 199 -10.51 -0.19 -9.57
CA TYR A 199 -9.57 -0.05 -8.45
C TYR A 199 -8.43 -1.05 -8.51
N SER A 200 -8.73 -2.33 -8.81
CA SER A 200 -7.70 -3.36 -8.91
C SER A 200 -6.67 -3.02 -9.99
N ALA A 201 -7.09 -2.53 -11.15
CA ALA A 201 -6.17 -2.20 -12.25
C ALA A 201 -5.08 -1.22 -11.80
N ASN A 202 -5.44 -0.12 -11.13
CA ASN A 202 -4.45 0.85 -10.66
C ASN A 202 -3.61 0.33 -9.48
N LYS A 203 -4.18 -0.50 -8.60
CA LYS A 203 -3.44 -1.08 -7.47
C LYS A 203 -2.46 -2.17 -7.89
N TYR A 204 -2.76 -2.92 -8.94
CA TYR A 204 -1.78 -3.81 -9.60
C TYR A 204 -0.68 -3.01 -10.30
N ALA A 205 -1.02 -1.94 -11.02
CA ALA A 205 -0.02 -1.04 -11.63
C ALA A 205 0.93 -0.44 -10.57
N LEU A 206 0.38 0.00 -9.43
CA LEU A 206 1.18 0.52 -8.31
C LEU A 206 2.12 -0.53 -7.73
N ARG A 207 1.69 -1.80 -7.66
CA ARG A 207 2.54 -2.91 -7.26
C ARG A 207 3.71 -3.10 -8.22
N GLY A 208 3.45 -3.10 -9.54
CA GLY A 208 4.51 -3.21 -10.56
C GLY A 208 5.53 -2.07 -10.43
N LEU A 209 5.07 -0.84 -10.18
CA LEU A 209 5.94 0.31 -9.91
C LEU A 209 6.81 0.07 -8.66
N ALA A 210 6.22 -0.40 -7.55
CA ALA A 210 6.94 -0.68 -6.32
C ALA A 210 8.04 -1.74 -6.51
N GLU A 211 7.71 -2.83 -7.21
CA GLU A 211 8.64 -3.93 -7.49
C GLU A 211 9.84 -3.46 -8.32
N SER A 212 9.61 -2.65 -9.35
CA SER A 212 10.66 -2.07 -10.20
C SER A 212 11.54 -1.08 -9.42
N LEU A 213 10.92 -0.11 -8.75
CA LEU A 213 11.64 0.90 -7.98
C LEU A 213 12.46 0.27 -6.83
N ARG A 214 11.96 -0.80 -6.20
CA ARG A 214 12.69 -1.51 -5.16
C ARG A 214 14.07 -2.00 -5.64
N ASN A 215 14.15 -2.50 -6.86
CA ASN A 215 15.42 -3.00 -7.39
C ASN A 215 16.31 -1.85 -7.86
N GLU A 216 15.75 -0.90 -8.59
CA GLU A 216 16.46 0.26 -9.14
C GLU A 216 17.08 1.13 -8.06
N LEU A 217 16.33 1.45 -7.00
CA LEU A 217 16.77 2.39 -5.97
C LEU A 217 17.75 1.80 -4.95
N LEU A 218 18.10 0.52 -5.06
CA LEU A 218 19.26 -0.05 -4.36
C LEU A 218 20.57 0.64 -4.77
N LEU A 219 20.64 1.19 -5.99
CA LEU A 219 21.79 1.98 -6.46
C LEU A 219 22.06 3.22 -5.59
N HIS A 220 21.02 3.73 -4.92
CA HIS A 220 21.06 4.98 -4.15
C HIS A 220 20.78 4.78 -2.64
N ASP A 221 20.83 3.53 -2.16
CA ASP A 221 20.49 3.18 -0.76
C ASP A 221 19.12 3.73 -0.34
N ILE A 222 18.16 3.79 -1.28
CA ILE A 222 16.77 4.18 -1.02
C ILE A 222 15.91 2.92 -1.01
N ARG A 223 15.25 2.67 0.11
CA ARG A 223 14.35 1.53 0.27
C ARG A 223 12.96 1.84 -0.27
N VAL A 224 12.34 0.85 -0.84
CA VAL A 224 10.95 0.91 -1.28
C VAL A 224 10.15 -0.16 -0.54
N SER A 225 8.99 0.22 -0.04
CA SER A 225 8.02 -0.69 0.56
C SER A 225 6.64 -0.47 -0.06
N ILE A 226 5.88 -1.54 -0.18
CA ILE A 226 4.46 -1.46 -0.53
C ILE A 226 3.63 -1.97 0.64
N PHE A 227 2.63 -1.18 1.02
CA PHE A 227 1.70 -1.49 2.09
C PHE A 227 0.39 -1.99 1.50
N TYR A 228 -0.05 -3.17 1.90
CA TYR A 228 -1.29 -3.80 1.49
C TYR A 228 -2.27 -3.83 2.67
N PRO A 229 -3.00 -2.75 2.94
CA PRO A 229 -4.06 -2.79 3.92
C PRO A 229 -5.24 -3.64 3.43
N GLY A 230 -5.90 -4.36 4.35
CA GLY A 230 -7.26 -4.83 4.20
C GLY A 230 -8.25 -3.70 4.49
N ASN A 231 -9.42 -4.02 5.05
CA ASN A 231 -10.41 -3.01 5.40
C ASN A 231 -9.95 -2.20 6.61
N VAL A 232 -9.81 -0.89 6.41
CA VAL A 232 -9.41 0.06 7.45
C VAL A 232 -10.51 1.12 7.62
N ASP A 233 -10.97 1.34 8.84
CA ASP A 233 -11.99 2.33 9.15
C ASP A 233 -11.50 3.74 8.84
N THR A 234 -11.97 4.24 7.71
CA THR A 234 -11.58 5.52 7.12
C THR A 234 -12.78 6.13 6.38
N PRO A 235 -12.81 7.44 6.14
CA PRO A 235 -13.84 8.05 5.31
C PRO A 235 -13.93 7.43 3.91
N MET A 236 -12.82 6.92 3.37
CA MET A 236 -12.79 6.22 2.08
C MET A 236 -13.58 4.92 2.14
N LEU A 237 -13.35 4.07 3.16
CA LEU A 237 -14.08 2.81 3.33
C LEU A 237 -15.58 3.07 3.54
N GLN A 238 -15.94 4.08 4.32
CA GLN A 238 -17.35 4.43 4.55
C GLN A 238 -18.07 4.80 3.24
N HIS A 239 -17.39 5.52 2.34
CA HIS A 239 -17.93 5.80 1.00
C HIS A 239 -17.97 4.53 0.13
N GLU A 240 -16.91 3.76 0.11
CA GLU A 240 -16.76 2.52 -0.67
C GLU A 240 -17.89 1.53 -0.37
N ILE A 241 -18.20 1.27 0.90
CA ILE A 241 -19.23 0.33 1.32
C ILE A 241 -20.61 0.67 0.72
N THR A 242 -20.91 1.95 0.50
CA THR A 242 -22.20 2.38 -0.07
C THR A 242 -22.35 1.99 -1.54
N LEU A 243 -21.26 1.88 -2.28
CA LEU A 243 -21.22 1.61 -3.71
C LEU A 243 -20.89 0.15 -4.04
N THR A 244 -20.29 -0.58 -3.10
CA THR A 244 -19.79 -1.95 -3.32
C THR A 244 -20.92 -2.92 -3.68
N PRO A 245 -20.81 -3.66 -4.80
CA PRO A 245 -21.76 -4.68 -5.20
C PRO A 245 -21.95 -5.77 -4.14
N PRO A 246 -23.14 -6.38 -4.02
CA PRO A 246 -23.41 -7.42 -3.02
C PRO A 246 -22.53 -8.67 -3.20
N GLU A 247 -22.16 -9.01 -4.43
CA GLU A 247 -21.25 -10.13 -4.71
C GLU A 247 -19.85 -9.83 -4.15
N THR A 248 -19.35 -8.61 -4.34
CA THR A 248 -18.05 -8.16 -3.79
C THR A 248 -18.07 -8.26 -2.28
N LYS A 249 -19.12 -7.74 -1.61
CA LYS A 249 -19.29 -7.86 -0.15
C LYS A 249 -19.28 -9.31 0.34
N THR A 250 -19.90 -10.21 -0.42
CA THR A 250 -19.93 -11.64 -0.09
C THR A 250 -18.54 -12.27 -0.22
N ILE A 251 -17.78 -11.91 -1.27
CA ILE A 251 -16.43 -12.43 -1.52
C ILE A 251 -15.43 -11.92 -0.50
N GLU A 252 -15.49 -10.64 -0.15
CA GLU A 252 -14.64 -10.03 0.89
C GLU A 252 -14.96 -10.57 2.30
N GLY A 253 -16.17 -11.05 2.49
CA GLY A 253 -16.63 -11.57 3.77
C GLY A 253 -16.89 -10.48 4.81
N VAL A 254 -17.28 -10.92 6.00
CA VAL A 254 -17.54 -10.00 7.13
C VAL A 254 -16.26 -9.91 7.97
N SER A 255 -15.38 -8.95 7.65
CA SER A 255 -14.26 -8.60 8.52
C SER A 255 -14.53 -7.28 9.23
N GLN A 256 -14.20 -7.22 10.51
CA GLN A 256 -14.22 -5.93 11.24
C GLN A 256 -13.08 -5.06 10.69
N PRO A 257 -13.36 -3.84 10.22
CA PRO A 257 -12.32 -2.93 9.76
C PRO A 257 -11.33 -2.62 10.90
N LEU A 258 -10.05 -2.61 10.58
CA LEU A 258 -9.02 -2.16 11.52
C LEU A 258 -9.07 -0.65 11.68
N SER A 259 -8.72 -0.13 12.87
CA SER A 259 -8.55 1.31 13.01
C SER A 259 -7.36 1.81 12.19
N ALA A 260 -7.43 3.06 11.73
CA ALA A 260 -6.33 3.70 10.99
C ALA A 260 -5.02 3.74 11.83
N ASP A 261 -5.12 3.85 13.15
CA ASP A 261 -3.96 3.83 14.06
C ASP A 261 -3.27 2.47 14.08
N VAL A 262 -4.03 1.37 14.15
CA VAL A 262 -3.49 0.00 14.07
C VAL A 262 -2.85 -0.26 12.71
N ALA A 263 -3.48 0.19 11.62
CA ALA A 263 -2.92 0.06 10.28
C ALA A 263 -1.60 0.84 10.14
N ALA A 264 -1.56 2.08 10.63
CA ALA A 264 -0.34 2.89 10.66
C ALA A 264 0.76 2.27 11.52
N GLN A 265 0.42 1.73 12.70
CA GLN A 265 1.40 1.06 13.55
C GLN A 265 1.98 -0.20 12.88
N THR A 266 1.13 -0.94 12.15
CA THR A 266 1.57 -2.11 11.37
C THR A 266 2.54 -1.69 10.26
N LEU A 267 2.25 -0.59 9.56
CA LEU A 267 3.16 0.00 8.57
C LEU A 267 4.52 0.33 9.21
N ILE A 268 4.54 1.09 10.31
CA ILE A 268 5.78 1.47 11.01
C ILE A 268 6.57 0.25 11.44
N ASN A 269 5.91 -0.77 12.02
CA ASN A 269 6.57 -2.02 12.43
C ASN A 269 7.18 -2.78 11.24
N GLY A 270 6.52 -2.77 10.09
CA GLY A 270 7.04 -3.36 8.86
C GLY A 270 8.25 -2.61 8.32
N LEU A 271 8.22 -1.28 8.33
CA LEU A 271 9.35 -0.42 7.94
C LEU A 271 10.57 -0.65 8.84
N ALA A 272 10.36 -0.72 10.17
CA ALA A 272 11.40 -1.01 11.14
C ALA A 272 12.10 -2.36 10.91
N LYS A 273 11.34 -3.34 10.38
CA LYS A 273 11.87 -4.66 10.00
C LYS A 273 12.51 -4.68 8.59
N GLY A 274 12.39 -3.60 7.83
CA GLY A 274 12.87 -3.52 6.45
C GLY A 274 12.05 -4.35 5.46
N HIS A 275 10.77 -4.60 5.75
CA HIS A 275 9.91 -5.38 4.87
C HIS A 275 9.58 -4.61 3.59
N PHE A 276 9.74 -5.27 2.43
CA PHE A 276 9.29 -4.74 1.15
C PHE A 276 7.75 -4.69 1.08
N SER A 277 7.09 -5.80 1.40
CA SER A 277 5.63 -5.90 1.41
C SER A 277 5.12 -5.96 2.86
N ILE A 278 4.17 -5.10 3.21
CA ILE A 278 3.62 -5.01 4.58
C ILE A 278 2.12 -5.22 4.48
N THR A 279 1.56 -6.10 5.31
CA THR A 279 0.13 -6.46 5.31
C THR A 279 -0.47 -6.22 6.70
N THR A 280 -1.76 -5.90 6.77
CA THR A 280 -2.45 -5.59 8.04
C THR A 280 -2.98 -6.82 8.76
N ASP A 281 -3.32 -7.88 8.05
CA ASP A 281 -4.05 -9.03 8.60
C ASP A 281 -3.63 -10.36 7.96
N PRO A 282 -3.98 -11.50 8.57
CA PRO A 282 -3.55 -12.81 8.09
C PRO A 282 -4.08 -13.16 6.69
N LEU A 283 -5.28 -12.70 6.31
CA LEU A 283 -5.85 -13.01 5.00
C LEU A 283 -5.06 -12.32 3.90
N VAL A 284 -4.79 -11.02 4.05
CA VAL A 284 -3.95 -10.26 3.10
C VAL A 284 -2.53 -10.81 3.08
N TYR A 285 -2.01 -11.32 4.20
CA TYR A 285 -0.71 -11.99 4.24
C TYR A 285 -0.71 -13.27 3.39
N VAL A 286 -1.76 -14.08 3.46
CA VAL A 286 -1.93 -15.28 2.62
C VAL A 286 -2.03 -14.90 1.14
N LEU A 287 -2.84 -13.90 0.78
CA LEU A 287 -2.92 -13.39 -0.59
C LEU A 287 -1.55 -12.92 -1.10
N ARG A 288 -0.77 -12.27 -0.25
CA ARG A 288 0.60 -11.87 -0.58
C ARG A 288 1.49 -13.07 -0.88
N ILE A 289 1.44 -14.14 -0.06
CA ILE A 289 2.23 -15.36 -0.30
C ILE A 289 1.88 -15.96 -1.66
N LEU A 290 0.59 -16.09 -1.95
CA LEU A 290 0.08 -16.66 -3.20
C LEU A 290 0.44 -15.82 -4.44
N SER A 291 0.58 -14.51 -4.28
CA SER A 291 0.85 -13.56 -5.36
C SER A 291 2.30 -13.08 -5.40
N ASN A 292 3.22 -13.65 -4.60
CA ASN A 292 4.50 -13.03 -4.29
C ASN A 292 5.42 -12.79 -5.51
N GLY A 293 5.36 -13.60 -6.54
CA GLY A 293 6.25 -13.46 -7.68
C GLY A 293 7.74 -13.50 -7.27
N VAL A 294 8.54 -12.59 -7.85
CA VAL A 294 10.00 -12.46 -7.60
C VAL A 294 10.25 -11.31 -6.62
N THR A 295 9.66 -11.37 -5.42
CA THR A 295 9.82 -10.33 -4.40
C THR A 295 10.30 -10.92 -3.05
N PRO A 296 10.90 -10.12 -2.16
CA PRO A 296 11.37 -10.61 -0.87
C PRO A 296 10.25 -11.21 -0.02
N ARG A 297 10.52 -12.37 0.56
CA ARG A 297 9.64 -13.04 1.51
C ARG A 297 9.96 -12.59 2.94
N HIS A 298 8.96 -12.59 3.82
CA HIS A 298 9.17 -12.30 5.25
C HIS A 298 9.83 -13.48 5.96
N ASN A 299 9.35 -14.68 5.65
CA ASN A 299 9.89 -15.94 6.15
C ASN A 299 9.89 -16.96 5.00
N THR A 300 11.01 -17.07 4.32
CA THR A 300 11.15 -17.93 3.13
C THR A 300 10.82 -19.39 3.43
N VAL A 301 11.21 -19.91 4.61
CA VAL A 301 10.93 -21.30 4.97
C VAL A 301 9.43 -21.52 5.15
N LEU A 302 8.80 -20.74 6.02
CA LEU A 302 7.37 -20.87 6.31
C LEU A 302 6.52 -20.68 5.04
N GLU A 303 6.81 -19.63 4.28
CA GLU A 303 6.06 -19.31 3.05
C GLU A 303 6.22 -20.38 1.97
N THR A 304 7.41 -20.99 1.84
CA THR A 304 7.65 -22.06 0.86
C THR A 304 6.98 -23.38 1.28
N VAL A 305 7.05 -23.73 2.56
CA VAL A 305 6.44 -24.97 3.07
C VAL A 305 4.91 -24.89 3.07
N SER A 306 4.33 -23.72 3.35
CA SER A 306 2.88 -23.53 3.34
C SER A 306 2.27 -23.43 1.94
N LEU A 307 3.07 -23.15 0.91
CA LEU A 307 2.57 -22.84 -0.43
C LEU A 307 1.70 -23.94 -1.06
N PRO A 308 2.01 -25.26 -0.99
CA PRO A 308 1.15 -26.29 -1.54
C PRO A 308 -0.27 -26.30 -0.94
N LEU A 309 -0.37 -26.12 0.38
CA LEU A 309 -1.66 -26.01 1.07
C LEU A 309 -2.41 -24.72 0.65
N LEU A 310 -1.71 -23.62 0.58
CA LEU A 310 -2.29 -22.33 0.19
C LEU A 310 -2.80 -22.33 -1.25
N ILE A 311 -2.13 -23.04 -2.17
CA ILE A 311 -2.60 -23.22 -3.57
C ILE A 311 -3.92 -24.02 -3.59
N ALA A 312 -4.07 -25.08 -2.77
CA ALA A 312 -5.32 -25.81 -2.66
C ALA A 312 -6.46 -24.92 -2.11
N ILE A 313 -6.18 -24.11 -1.10
CA ILE A 313 -7.13 -23.11 -0.56
C ILE A 313 -7.50 -22.08 -1.62
N GLN A 314 -6.53 -21.59 -2.40
CA GLN A 314 -6.76 -20.65 -3.50
C GLN A 314 -7.71 -21.25 -4.55
N ALA A 315 -7.51 -22.52 -4.93
CA ALA A 315 -8.37 -23.19 -5.89
C ALA A 315 -9.82 -23.28 -5.37
N ALA A 316 -10.01 -23.63 -4.09
CA ALA A 316 -11.33 -23.65 -3.47
C ALA A 316 -11.96 -22.23 -3.41
N PHE A 317 -11.16 -21.22 -3.12
CA PHE A 317 -11.61 -19.81 -3.08
C PHE A 317 -12.04 -19.31 -4.47
N LEU A 318 -11.33 -19.68 -5.55
CA LEU A 318 -11.74 -19.35 -6.91
C LEU A 318 -13.11 -19.94 -7.26
N VAL A 319 -13.32 -21.23 -6.93
CA VAL A 319 -14.63 -21.88 -7.11
C VAL A 319 -15.73 -21.17 -6.32
N PHE A 320 -15.43 -20.77 -5.09
CA PHE A 320 -16.36 -19.98 -4.27
C PHE A 320 -16.71 -18.64 -4.91
N MET A 321 -15.71 -17.88 -5.41
CA MET A 321 -15.94 -16.59 -6.07
C MET A 321 -16.85 -16.75 -7.30
N ASP A 322 -16.58 -17.74 -8.15
CA ASP A 322 -17.39 -18.03 -9.33
C ASP A 322 -18.82 -18.41 -8.96
N ALA A 323 -18.98 -19.27 -7.94
CA ALA A 323 -20.29 -19.70 -7.43
C ALA A 323 -21.14 -18.53 -6.89
N VAL A 324 -20.52 -17.55 -6.21
CA VAL A 324 -21.21 -16.34 -5.74
C VAL A 324 -21.77 -15.54 -6.93
N VAL A 325 -20.98 -15.35 -7.97
CA VAL A 325 -21.41 -14.59 -9.18
C VAL A 325 -22.48 -15.36 -9.95
N GLU A 326 -22.34 -16.67 -10.11
CA GLU A 326 -23.34 -17.52 -10.78
C GLU A 326 -24.67 -17.56 -10.04
N TYR A 327 -24.62 -17.65 -8.72
CA TYR A 327 -25.83 -17.60 -7.89
C TYR A 327 -26.55 -16.25 -8.04
N SER A 328 -25.83 -15.15 -8.06
CA SER A 328 -26.41 -13.83 -8.31
C SER A 328 -27.04 -13.74 -9.70
N ARG A 329 -26.37 -14.27 -10.75
CA ARG A 329 -26.92 -14.37 -12.10
C ARG A 329 -28.24 -15.16 -12.14
N TRP A 330 -28.27 -16.30 -11.46
CA TRP A 330 -29.48 -17.13 -11.37
C TRP A 330 -30.64 -16.39 -10.71
N ASN A 331 -30.40 -15.70 -9.59
CA ASN A 331 -31.40 -14.92 -8.87
C ASN A 331 -31.96 -13.77 -9.74
N ARG A 332 -31.12 -13.01 -10.41
CA ARG A 332 -31.53 -11.94 -11.32
C ARG A 332 -32.39 -12.46 -12.48
N THR A 333 -32.01 -13.63 -13.02
CA THR A 333 -32.79 -14.28 -14.09
C THR A 333 -34.17 -14.72 -13.61
N LYS A 334 -34.25 -15.27 -12.39
CA LYS A 334 -35.51 -15.68 -11.76
C LYS A 334 -36.45 -14.48 -11.51
N GLN A 335 -35.92 -13.38 -10.99
CA GLN A 335 -36.67 -12.14 -10.78
C GLN A 335 -37.26 -11.60 -12.09
N ARG A 336 -36.45 -11.46 -13.15
CA ARG A 336 -36.90 -11.01 -14.47
C ARG A 336 -38.00 -11.89 -15.08
N LYS A 337 -37.95 -13.21 -14.86
CA LYS A 337 -38.99 -14.14 -15.30
C LYS A 337 -40.29 -13.99 -14.49
N SER A 338 -40.21 -13.69 -13.21
CA SER A 338 -41.35 -13.42 -12.36
C SER A 338 -42.07 -12.12 -12.75
N GLU A 339 -41.32 -11.04 -12.95
CA GLU A 339 -41.85 -9.74 -13.37
C GLU A 339 -42.58 -9.82 -14.73
N LYS A 340 -42.02 -10.56 -15.72
CA LYS A 340 -42.67 -10.79 -17.02
C LYS A 340 -43.95 -11.66 -16.96
N LYS A 341 -44.20 -12.39 -15.87
CA LYS A 341 -45.44 -13.18 -15.67
C LYS A 341 -46.54 -12.35 -15.00
N THR A 342 -46.20 -11.22 -14.40
CA THR A 342 -47.10 -10.34 -13.65
C THR A 342 -47.57 -9.16 -14.52
N GLN A 343 -46.95 -8.94 -15.68
CA GLN A 343 -47.39 -8.07 -16.77
C GLN A 343 -48.21 -8.85 -17.81
#